data_7bbc8b8faac9d8a2753afab05a02d3b5
#
_entry.id   7bbc8b8faac9d8a2753afab05a02d3b5
#
_cell.length_a   1.000
_cell.length_b   1.000
_cell.length_c   1.000
_cell.angle_alpha   90.00
_cell.angle_beta   90.00
_cell.angle_gamma   90.00
#
_symmetry.space_group_name_H-M   'P 1'
#
loop_
_entity.id
_entity.type
_entity.pdbx_description
1 polymer ?
#
loop_
_entity_poly.entity_id
_entity_poly.type
_entity_poly.pdbx_seq_one_letter_code
_entity_poly.pdbx_strand_id
1 'polypeptide(L)'
;RGEAVLAWKLVVFSAAPLGDFLTLVGATSGKLLLQENRIAFDTGSALVYAPNPIQESGNLGLSDAGDAASNALDNARLAVTLLGLDPGIGTLKGEYVDLVGLAGGLAVPDADEVSRVYNYDRADDRFEQATIYHSIDSIQRYFHSLGFDDDTGAVNGIRDFPTLAHAHWNTADQSFYSTG
;
A
#
# COMPACT_ATOMS: atom_id res chain seq x y z
N ARG A 1 -38.85 5.73 3.32
CA ARG A 1 -38.64 5.66 4.78
C ARG A 1 -37.90 4.33 5.02
N GLY A 2 -36.66 4.39 5.53
CA GLY A 2 -35.92 3.20 5.90
C GLY A 2 -36.50 2.55 7.17
N GLU A 3 -36.40 1.25 7.25
CA GLU A 3 -36.76 0.50 8.45
C GLU A 3 -35.64 0.66 9.51
N ALA A 4 -36.03 0.92 10.78
CA ALA A 4 -35.07 1.02 11.87
C ALA A 4 -34.76 -0.41 12.38
N VAL A 5 -33.50 -0.74 12.49
CA VAL A 5 -33.00 -2.03 12.98
C VAL A 5 -32.27 -1.83 14.30
N LEU A 6 -32.64 -2.60 15.31
CA LEU A 6 -31.86 -2.65 16.57
C LEU A 6 -30.52 -3.33 16.33
N ALA A 7 -29.42 -2.68 16.73
CA ALA A 7 -28.07 -3.19 16.54
C ALA A 7 -27.22 -3.05 17.78
N TRP A 8 -26.29 -3.98 17.96
CA TRP A 8 -25.16 -3.86 18.86
C TRP A 8 -24.08 -2.99 18.22
N LYS A 9 -23.57 -2.02 18.96
CA LYS A 9 -22.40 -1.22 18.59
C LYS A 9 -21.18 -1.77 19.34
N LEU A 10 -20.19 -2.21 18.60
CA LEU A 10 -18.95 -2.80 19.10
C LEU A 10 -17.78 -1.95 18.61
N VAL A 11 -16.68 -1.97 19.36
CA VAL A 11 -15.36 -1.51 18.91
C VAL A 11 -14.43 -2.70 19.02
N VAL A 12 -13.85 -3.08 17.88
CA VAL A 12 -12.97 -4.26 17.77
C VAL A 12 -11.59 -3.82 17.35
N PHE A 13 -10.61 -4.02 18.23
CA PHE A 13 -9.21 -3.77 17.89
C PHE A 13 -8.60 -4.99 17.21
N SER A 14 -7.89 -4.77 16.12
CA SER A 14 -7.17 -5.80 15.38
C SER A 14 -5.75 -5.34 15.09
N ALA A 15 -4.78 -6.25 15.25
CA ALA A 15 -3.39 -6.00 14.87
C ALA A 15 -3.09 -6.44 13.43
N ALA A 16 -3.91 -7.33 12.86
CA ALA A 16 -3.77 -7.82 11.49
C ALA A 16 -5.15 -8.19 10.89
N PRO A 17 -5.71 -7.39 9.98
CA PRO A 17 -5.23 -6.06 9.61
C PRO A 17 -5.28 -5.08 10.78
N LEU A 18 -4.40 -4.07 10.76
CA LEU A 18 -4.40 -3.05 11.79
C LEU A 18 -5.73 -2.28 11.74
N GLY A 19 -6.45 -2.25 12.86
CA GLY A 19 -7.77 -1.63 12.86
C GLY A 19 -8.32 -1.34 14.25
N ASP A 20 -9.05 -0.23 14.32
CA ASP A 20 -10.00 0.14 15.37
C ASP A 20 -11.39 0.17 14.72
N PHE A 21 -12.00 -1.01 14.61
CA PHE A 21 -13.22 -1.20 13.83
C PHE A 21 -14.46 -0.84 14.65
N LEU A 22 -15.17 0.21 14.24
CA LEU A 22 -16.55 0.43 14.64
C LEU A 22 -17.44 -0.57 13.90
N THR A 23 -18.07 -1.48 14.64
CA THR A 23 -18.88 -2.56 14.07
C THR A 23 -20.31 -2.48 14.58
N LEU A 24 -21.28 -2.50 13.68
CA LEU A 24 -22.70 -2.62 14.00
C LEU A 24 -23.21 -4.00 13.59
N VAL A 25 -23.78 -4.73 14.54
CA VAL A 25 -24.32 -6.08 14.32
C VAL A 25 -25.82 -6.08 14.67
N GLY A 26 -26.66 -6.54 13.78
CA GLY A 26 -28.07 -6.66 14.00
C GLY A 26 -28.39 -7.49 15.23
N ALA A 27 -29.06 -6.90 16.24
CA ALA A 27 -29.26 -7.52 17.55
C ALA A 27 -30.09 -8.82 17.50
N THR A 28 -30.95 -8.95 16.49
CA THR A 28 -31.82 -10.13 16.32
C THR A 28 -31.23 -11.12 15.29
N SER A 29 -30.60 -10.59 14.24
CA SER A 29 -30.14 -11.40 13.09
C SER A 29 -28.69 -11.86 13.20
N GLY A 30 -27.88 -11.20 14.04
CA GLY A 30 -26.42 -11.38 14.05
C GLY A 30 -25.71 -10.91 12.78
N LYS A 31 -26.43 -10.25 11.86
CA LYS A 31 -25.87 -9.81 10.59
C LYS A 31 -25.01 -8.57 10.80
N LEU A 32 -23.83 -8.54 10.17
CA LEU A 32 -23.01 -7.32 10.06
C LEU A 32 -23.78 -6.27 9.26
N LEU A 33 -23.98 -5.09 9.85
CA LEU A 33 -24.71 -3.98 9.26
C LEU A 33 -23.78 -2.85 8.82
N LEU A 34 -22.68 -2.65 9.56
CA LEU A 34 -21.63 -1.68 9.27
C LEU A 34 -20.34 -2.15 9.91
N GLN A 35 -19.23 -1.95 9.21
CA GLN A 35 -17.89 -2.03 9.76
C GLN A 35 -17.07 -0.88 9.17
N GLU A 36 -16.43 -0.09 10.03
CA GLU A 36 -15.65 1.08 9.66
C GLU A 36 -14.33 1.06 10.44
N ASN A 37 -13.21 1.11 9.74
CA ASN A 37 -11.92 1.29 10.39
C ASN A 37 -11.74 2.76 10.78
N ARG A 38 -11.48 3.02 12.06
CA ARG A 38 -11.36 4.36 12.65
C ARG A 38 -9.92 4.79 12.89
N ILE A 39 -8.95 3.96 12.49
CA ILE A 39 -7.54 4.36 12.58
C ILE A 39 -7.30 5.57 11.68
N ALA A 40 -6.66 6.58 12.24
CA ALA A 40 -6.12 7.69 11.48
C ALA A 40 -4.73 7.26 10.95
N PHE A 41 -4.68 6.84 9.69
CA PHE A 41 -3.42 6.58 9.02
C PHE A 41 -2.64 7.87 8.78
N ASP A 42 -1.32 7.74 8.71
CA ASP A 42 -0.42 8.84 8.42
C ASP A 42 -0.16 8.99 6.91
N THR A 43 0.51 10.06 6.54
CA THR A 43 0.98 10.31 5.18
C THR A 43 2.49 10.50 5.17
N GLY A 44 3.11 10.22 4.03
CA GLY A 44 4.50 10.48 3.76
C GLY A 44 4.70 11.11 2.40
N SER A 45 5.95 11.36 2.03
CA SER A 45 6.33 11.81 0.70
C SER A 45 7.43 10.91 0.14
N ALA A 46 7.41 10.70 -1.18
CA ALA A 46 8.43 9.92 -1.87
C ALA A 46 8.74 10.52 -3.24
N LEU A 47 9.91 10.16 -3.77
CA LEU A 47 10.23 10.30 -5.19
C LEU A 47 10.16 8.92 -5.83
N VAL A 48 9.28 8.72 -6.80
CA VAL A 48 9.03 7.41 -7.42
C VAL A 48 8.94 7.52 -8.94
N TYR A 49 9.01 6.39 -9.64
CA TYR A 49 8.56 6.34 -11.03
C TYR A 49 7.07 6.01 -11.10
N ALA A 50 6.31 6.81 -11.87
CA ALA A 50 4.88 6.61 -12.02
C ALA A 50 4.43 6.90 -13.46
N PRO A 51 4.29 5.90 -14.36
CA PRO A 51 4.46 4.46 -14.07
C PRO A 51 5.90 3.96 -14.25
N ASN A 52 6.72 4.59 -15.10
CA ASN A 52 8.12 4.22 -15.34
C ASN A 52 8.92 5.38 -15.93
N PRO A 53 10.25 5.40 -15.82
CA PRO A 53 11.07 6.53 -16.23
C PRO A 53 11.06 6.78 -17.76
N ILE A 54 10.85 5.77 -18.58
CA ILE A 54 10.78 5.93 -20.04
C ILE A 54 9.52 6.70 -20.42
N GLN A 55 8.38 6.34 -19.85
CA GLN A 55 7.11 7.00 -20.13
C GLN A 55 7.09 8.43 -19.61
N GLU A 56 7.65 8.67 -18.44
CA GLU A 56 7.70 10.00 -17.84
C GLU A 56 8.62 10.95 -18.61
N SER A 57 9.81 10.48 -18.99
CA SER A 57 10.80 11.33 -19.67
C SER A 57 10.67 11.32 -21.20
N GLY A 58 9.97 10.35 -21.79
CA GLY A 58 9.96 10.09 -23.24
C GLY A 58 11.31 9.59 -23.79
N ASN A 59 12.26 9.26 -22.95
CA ASN A 59 13.61 8.83 -23.34
C ASN A 59 13.70 7.30 -23.47
N LEU A 60 13.60 6.81 -24.69
CA LEU A 60 13.70 5.36 -24.99
C LEU A 60 15.12 4.78 -24.79
N GLY A 61 16.12 5.62 -24.57
CA GLY A 61 17.49 5.19 -24.33
C GLY A 61 17.80 4.87 -22.86
N LEU A 62 16.83 5.06 -21.96
CA LEU A 62 16.99 4.65 -20.56
C LEU A 62 16.99 3.13 -20.46
N SER A 63 17.91 2.60 -19.67
CA SER A 63 18.02 1.17 -19.38
C SER A 63 18.29 0.95 -17.91
N ASP A 64 17.90 -0.20 -17.42
CA ASP A 64 18.13 -0.66 -16.05
C ASP A 64 19.45 -1.43 -15.92
N ALA A 65 20.46 -1.05 -16.68
CA ALA A 65 21.73 -1.75 -16.67
C ALA A 65 22.54 -1.39 -15.42
N GLY A 66 22.72 -2.37 -14.53
CA GLY A 66 23.65 -2.27 -13.41
C GLY A 66 23.19 -1.42 -12.24
N ASP A 67 21.91 -1.21 -12.08
CA ASP A 67 21.33 -0.55 -10.90
C ASP A 67 21.92 0.85 -10.60
N ALA A 68 22.31 1.55 -11.64
CA ALA A 68 23.04 2.80 -11.52
C ALA A 68 22.12 4.01 -11.61
N ALA A 69 22.27 4.94 -10.68
CA ALA A 69 21.65 6.24 -10.77
C ALA A 69 22.24 7.06 -11.92
N SER A 70 21.42 7.91 -12.51
CA SER A 70 21.84 8.89 -13.50
C SER A 70 20.95 10.13 -13.44
N ASN A 71 21.47 11.28 -13.88
CA ASN A 71 20.67 12.51 -13.92
C ASN A 71 19.37 12.35 -14.72
N ALA A 72 19.36 11.52 -15.77
CA ALA A 72 18.18 11.28 -16.57
C ALA A 72 17.12 10.47 -15.80
N LEU A 73 17.54 9.45 -15.05
CA LEU A 73 16.67 8.68 -14.16
C LEU A 73 16.19 9.52 -12.98
N ASP A 74 17.08 10.32 -12.38
CA ASP A 74 16.72 11.21 -11.27
C ASP A 74 15.68 12.24 -11.67
N ASN A 75 15.81 12.81 -12.87
CA ASN A 75 14.86 13.80 -13.41
C ASN A 75 13.50 13.18 -13.79
N ALA A 76 13.43 11.88 -13.98
CA ALA A 76 12.20 11.17 -14.30
C ALA A 76 11.41 10.75 -13.03
N ARG A 77 11.94 11.01 -11.84
CA ARG A 77 11.21 10.73 -10.60
C ARG A 77 10.14 11.80 -10.35
N LEU A 78 8.99 11.36 -9.91
CA LEU A 78 7.87 12.22 -9.52
C LEU A 78 7.75 12.30 -8.01
N ALA A 79 7.48 13.50 -7.51
CA ALA A 79 7.14 13.71 -6.12
C ALA A 79 5.68 13.28 -5.89
N VAL A 80 5.47 12.32 -4.99
CA VAL A 80 4.16 11.79 -4.65
C VAL A 80 3.91 11.86 -3.15
N THR A 81 2.63 11.86 -2.76
CA THR A 81 2.21 11.62 -1.39
C THR A 81 1.91 10.14 -1.22
N LEU A 82 2.56 9.51 -0.25
CA LEU A 82 2.19 8.17 0.21
C LEU A 82 1.05 8.30 1.22
N LEU A 83 -0.02 7.58 0.98
CA LEU A 83 -1.21 7.59 1.83
C LEU A 83 -1.29 6.31 2.67
N GLY A 84 -2.08 6.34 3.72
CA GLY A 84 -2.44 5.14 4.46
C GLY A 84 -1.30 4.49 5.22
N LEU A 85 -0.22 5.20 5.57
CA LEU A 85 0.89 4.66 6.36
C LEU A 85 0.45 4.38 7.79
N ASP A 86 0.89 3.25 8.35
CA ASP A 86 0.64 2.90 9.74
C ASP A 86 1.15 3.99 10.68
N PRO A 87 0.38 4.41 11.68
CA PRO A 87 0.77 5.49 12.56
C PRO A 87 1.95 5.10 13.46
N GLY A 88 2.85 6.02 13.66
CA GLY A 88 3.94 5.90 14.62
C GLY A 88 5.14 5.05 14.19
N ILE A 89 5.15 4.51 12.96
CA ILE A 89 6.28 3.76 12.41
C ILE A 89 6.83 4.46 11.16
N GLY A 90 8.10 4.26 10.87
CA GLY A 90 8.78 4.83 9.70
C GLY A 90 8.85 3.90 8.50
N THR A 91 8.45 2.63 8.66
CA THR A 91 8.48 1.63 7.59
C THR A 91 7.33 1.79 6.61
N LEU A 92 7.50 1.27 5.40
CA LEU A 92 6.49 1.27 4.35
C LEU A 92 5.47 0.14 4.57
N LYS A 93 4.67 0.34 5.59
CA LYS A 93 3.53 -0.48 5.97
C LYS A 93 2.31 0.39 6.18
N GLY A 94 1.14 -0.09 5.77
CA GLY A 94 -0.07 0.70 5.88
C GLY A 94 -1.35 -0.03 5.52
N GLU A 95 -2.36 0.74 5.18
CA GLU A 95 -3.74 0.30 4.97
C GLU A 95 -3.87 -0.82 3.91
N TYR A 96 -3.17 -0.68 2.78
CA TYR A 96 -3.28 -1.60 1.65
C TYR A 96 -1.98 -2.31 1.27
N VAL A 97 -0.86 -1.92 1.86
CA VAL A 97 0.47 -2.44 1.52
C VAL A 97 1.28 -2.72 2.78
N ASP A 98 1.97 -3.85 2.81
CA ASP A 98 2.93 -4.18 3.86
C ASP A 98 4.21 -4.72 3.18
N LEU A 99 5.29 -3.93 3.22
CA LEU A 99 6.59 -4.29 2.66
C LEU A 99 7.53 -4.95 3.68
N VAL A 100 7.15 -4.99 4.94
CA VAL A 100 7.96 -5.59 6.01
C VAL A 100 7.41 -6.92 6.54
N GLY A 101 6.16 -7.25 6.20
CA GLY A 101 5.50 -8.46 6.69
C GLY A 101 5.85 -9.74 5.95
N LEU A 102 6.46 -9.66 4.76
CA LEU A 102 6.80 -10.81 3.94
C LEU A 102 8.24 -11.28 4.21
N ALA A 103 8.37 -12.41 4.90
CA ALA A 103 9.68 -13.02 5.14
C ALA A 103 10.24 -13.70 3.89
N GLY A 104 11.54 -13.58 3.67
CA GLY A 104 12.26 -14.17 2.53
C GLY A 104 12.86 -13.10 1.62
N GLY A 105 13.28 -13.49 0.43
CA GLY A 105 13.93 -12.57 -0.52
C GLY A 105 15.37 -12.25 -0.17
N LEU A 106 15.94 -11.27 -0.87
CA LEU A 106 17.27 -10.77 -0.61
C LEU A 106 17.28 -9.88 0.63
N ALA A 107 18.37 -9.92 1.39
CA ALA A 107 18.57 -9.05 2.54
C ALA A 107 18.97 -7.65 2.05
N VAL A 108 17.98 -6.77 1.92
CA VAL A 108 18.15 -5.35 1.60
C VAL A 108 17.67 -4.50 2.79
N PRO A 109 18.18 -3.28 2.97
CA PRO A 109 17.70 -2.40 4.01
C PRO A 109 16.21 -2.08 3.84
N ASP A 110 15.45 -2.07 4.93
CA ASP A 110 14.07 -1.56 4.90
C ASP A 110 14.07 -0.04 4.72
N ALA A 111 13.10 0.44 3.96
CA ALA A 111 12.78 1.86 3.89
C ALA A 111 12.08 2.26 5.21
N ASP A 112 12.88 2.65 6.20
CA ASP A 112 12.43 3.07 7.53
C ASP A 112 12.84 4.53 7.79
N GLU A 113 11.90 5.45 7.60
CA GLU A 113 12.12 6.88 7.72
C GLU A 113 11.15 7.50 8.75
N VAL A 114 11.66 7.80 9.93
CA VAL A 114 10.87 8.46 10.98
C VAL A 114 10.26 9.79 10.51
N SER A 115 10.96 10.49 9.61
CA SER A 115 10.48 11.72 8.96
C SER A 115 9.37 11.49 7.94
N ARG A 116 9.14 10.25 7.50
CA ARG A 116 8.25 9.86 6.40
C ARG A 116 8.57 10.53 5.07
N VAL A 117 9.85 10.81 4.83
CA VAL A 117 10.37 11.35 3.58
C VAL A 117 11.26 10.31 2.93
N TYR A 118 10.70 9.56 1.99
CA TYR A 118 11.35 8.44 1.29
C TYR A 118 11.95 8.93 -0.02
N ASN A 119 13.07 9.63 0.10
CA ASN A 119 13.72 10.27 -1.04
C ASN A 119 15.02 9.54 -1.40
N TYR A 120 14.86 8.40 -2.05
CA TYR A 120 15.97 7.56 -2.50
C TYR A 120 16.24 7.77 -4.00
N ASP A 121 17.46 7.56 -4.43
CA ASP A 121 17.79 7.46 -5.84
C ASP A 121 17.73 6.02 -6.35
N ARG A 122 17.86 5.82 -7.66
CA ARG A 122 17.73 4.51 -8.30
C ARG A 122 18.79 3.49 -7.86
N ALA A 123 19.94 3.93 -7.36
CA ALA A 123 21.00 3.04 -6.88
C ALA A 123 20.79 2.60 -5.42
N ASP A 124 19.75 3.06 -4.76
CA ASP A 124 19.39 2.67 -3.40
C ASP A 124 18.26 1.64 -3.44
N ASP A 125 18.49 0.43 -2.92
CA ASP A 125 17.52 -0.67 -2.87
C ASP A 125 16.16 -0.29 -2.23
N ARG A 126 16.12 0.79 -1.44
CA ARG A 126 14.88 1.31 -0.83
C ARG A 126 14.02 2.10 -1.79
N PHE A 127 14.57 2.50 -2.94
CA PHE A 127 13.81 3.23 -3.97
C PHE A 127 12.67 2.39 -4.53
N GLU A 128 12.92 1.11 -4.83
CA GLU A 128 11.92 0.19 -5.33
C GLU A 128 10.80 -0.03 -4.31
N GLN A 129 11.14 -0.06 -3.01
CA GLN A 129 10.15 -0.21 -1.94
C GLN A 129 9.17 0.96 -1.95
N ALA A 130 9.65 2.20 -2.04
CA ALA A 130 8.79 3.39 -2.11
C ALA A 130 7.90 3.38 -3.38
N THR A 131 8.46 2.95 -4.50
CA THR A 131 7.75 2.84 -5.79
C THR A 131 6.67 1.76 -5.74
N ILE A 132 6.96 0.59 -5.16
CA ILE A 132 6.00 -0.51 -4.99
C ILE A 132 4.86 -0.08 -4.06
N TYR A 133 5.19 0.53 -2.91
CA TYR A 133 4.16 1.03 -1.99
C TYR A 133 3.18 1.96 -2.70
N HIS A 134 3.70 3.00 -3.36
CA HIS A 134 2.88 3.96 -4.10
C HIS A 134 2.01 3.29 -5.17
N SER A 135 2.59 2.35 -5.92
CA SER A 135 1.89 1.69 -7.03
C SER A 135 0.73 0.83 -6.54
N ILE A 136 0.96 -0.01 -5.52
CA ILE A 136 -0.09 -0.89 -4.99
C ILE A 136 -1.17 -0.08 -4.28
N ASP A 137 -0.79 0.89 -3.42
CA ASP A 137 -1.75 1.75 -2.73
C ASP A 137 -2.62 2.54 -3.71
N SER A 138 -2.01 3.11 -4.75
CA SER A 138 -2.74 3.89 -5.76
C SER A 138 -3.75 3.03 -6.56
N ILE A 139 -3.36 1.81 -6.94
CA ILE A 139 -4.24 0.88 -7.64
C ILE A 139 -5.40 0.46 -6.74
N GLN A 140 -5.12 0.14 -5.48
CA GLN A 140 -6.14 -0.25 -4.52
C GLN A 140 -7.18 0.87 -4.34
N ARG A 141 -6.71 2.10 -4.08
CA ARG A 141 -7.59 3.28 -3.96
C ARG A 141 -8.37 3.57 -5.23
N TYR A 142 -7.78 3.35 -6.40
CA TYR A 142 -8.49 3.48 -7.67
C TYR A 142 -9.67 2.51 -7.76
N PHE A 143 -9.46 1.24 -7.44
CA PHE A 143 -10.56 0.26 -7.44
C PHE A 143 -11.64 0.60 -6.41
N HIS A 144 -11.26 1.03 -5.20
CA HIS A 144 -12.23 1.53 -4.21
C HIS A 144 -13.06 2.70 -4.75
N SER A 145 -12.43 3.64 -5.48
CA SER A 145 -13.13 4.78 -6.09
C SER A 145 -14.14 4.37 -7.16
N LEU A 146 -13.99 3.18 -7.73
CA LEU A 146 -14.94 2.58 -8.68
C LEU A 146 -16.07 1.79 -7.98
N GLY A 147 -16.06 1.71 -6.65
CA GLY A 147 -17.04 0.97 -5.86
C GLY A 147 -16.74 -0.52 -5.69
N PHE A 148 -15.51 -0.94 -5.98
CA PHE A 148 -15.03 -2.28 -5.65
C PHE A 148 -14.45 -2.27 -4.24
N ASP A 149 -15.31 -2.07 -3.25
CA ASP A 149 -14.98 -2.18 -1.84
C ASP A 149 -15.62 -3.43 -1.23
N ASP A 150 -15.01 -3.95 -0.16
CA ASP A 150 -15.51 -5.16 0.52
C ASP A 150 -16.46 -4.83 1.68
N ASP A 151 -16.71 -3.55 1.95
CA ASP A 151 -17.51 -3.08 3.08
C ASP A 151 -18.97 -3.55 3.06
N THR A 152 -19.44 -4.02 1.92
CA THR A 152 -20.83 -4.47 1.73
C THR A 152 -21.02 -5.97 1.78
N GLY A 153 -19.95 -6.75 1.93
CA GLY A 153 -19.99 -8.21 1.78
C GLY A 153 -20.43 -8.65 0.37
N ALA A 154 -20.22 -7.79 -0.61
CA ALA A 154 -20.52 -8.08 -2.00
C ALA A 154 -19.46 -9.03 -2.58
N VAL A 155 -19.90 -9.96 -3.42
CA VAL A 155 -19.08 -11.00 -4.06
C VAL A 155 -17.98 -10.43 -4.98
N ASN A 156 -17.92 -9.11 -5.17
CA ASN A 156 -17.05 -8.40 -6.10
C ASN A 156 -16.08 -7.43 -5.42
N GLY A 157 -15.91 -7.50 -4.09
CA GLY A 157 -14.96 -6.66 -3.37
C GLY A 157 -13.51 -7.03 -3.68
N ILE A 158 -12.64 -6.04 -3.66
CA ILE A 158 -11.21 -6.25 -3.61
C ILE A 158 -10.76 -6.35 -2.16
N ARG A 159 -9.58 -6.91 -1.96
CA ARG A 159 -8.98 -7.11 -0.64
C ARG A 159 -8.87 -5.80 0.15
N ASP A 160 -9.42 -5.74 1.36
CA ASP A 160 -9.31 -4.61 2.29
C ASP A 160 -8.17 -4.74 3.30
N PHE A 161 -7.30 -5.70 3.12
CA PHE A 161 -6.16 -5.89 4.01
C PHE A 161 -4.84 -5.75 3.23
N PRO A 162 -3.73 -5.39 3.92
CA PRO A 162 -2.48 -5.10 3.26
C PRO A 162 -2.00 -6.23 2.36
N THR A 163 -1.65 -5.90 1.13
CA THR A 163 -0.93 -6.79 0.23
C THR A 163 0.51 -6.89 0.70
N LEU A 164 0.95 -8.10 1.04
CA LEU A 164 2.36 -8.35 1.33
C LEU A 164 3.15 -8.27 0.03
N ALA A 165 4.20 -7.45 0.00
CA ALA A 165 5.06 -7.29 -1.15
C ALA A 165 6.54 -7.25 -0.73
N HIS A 166 7.43 -7.56 -1.65
CA HIS A 166 8.87 -7.52 -1.44
C HIS A 166 9.55 -6.99 -2.70
N ALA A 167 10.40 -5.98 -2.56
CA ALA A 167 11.05 -5.33 -3.70
C ALA A 167 12.12 -6.22 -4.34
N HIS A 168 12.87 -6.97 -3.54
CA HIS A 168 14.03 -7.75 -3.96
C HIS A 168 13.90 -9.22 -3.55
N TRP A 169 12.97 -9.95 -4.19
CA TRP A 169 12.74 -11.36 -3.85
C TRP A 169 13.91 -12.26 -4.28
N ASN A 170 14.48 -12.00 -5.43
CA ASN A 170 15.66 -12.71 -5.95
C ASN A 170 16.47 -11.80 -6.90
N THR A 171 17.53 -12.32 -7.49
CA THR A 171 18.42 -11.60 -8.42
C THR A 171 17.90 -11.53 -9.86
N ALA A 172 16.75 -12.13 -10.16
CA ALA A 172 16.17 -12.06 -11.48
C ALA A 172 15.28 -10.83 -11.63
N ASP A 173 15.36 -10.17 -12.77
CA ASP A 173 14.49 -9.05 -13.14
C ASP A 173 13.10 -9.62 -13.51
N GLN A 174 12.29 -9.85 -12.50
CA GLN A 174 10.93 -10.39 -12.66
C GLN A 174 10.02 -9.98 -11.52
N SER A 175 8.74 -9.88 -11.81
CA SER A 175 7.68 -9.77 -10.81
C SER A 175 6.78 -11.01 -10.87
N PHE A 176 6.32 -11.47 -9.72
CA PHE A 176 5.36 -12.57 -9.64
C PHE A 176 4.41 -12.39 -8.47
N TYR A 177 3.26 -13.02 -8.57
CA TYR A 177 2.28 -13.12 -7.50
C TYR A 177 2.18 -14.57 -7.05
N SER A 178 2.14 -14.79 -5.75
CA SER A 178 1.90 -16.11 -5.15
C SER A 178 0.73 -16.02 -4.18
N THR A 179 -0.22 -16.92 -4.34
CA THR A 179 -1.21 -17.19 -3.30
C THR A 179 -0.53 -18.09 -2.29
N GLY A 180 -0.08 -17.55 -1.16
CA GLY A 180 0.58 -18.28 -0.08
C GLY A 180 -0.19 -19.51 0.40
#